data_96baf9c35195f0810743483d5ad91de9
#
_entry.id   96baf9c35195f0810743483d5ad91de9
#
_cell.length_a   1.000
_cell.length_b   1.000
_cell.length_c   1.000
_cell.angle_alpha   90.00
_cell.angle_beta   90.00
_cell.angle_gamma   90.00
#
_symmetry.space_group_name_H-M   'P 1'
#
loop_
_entity.id
_entity.type
_entity.pdbx_description
1 polymer ?
#
loop_
_entity_poly.entity_id
_entity_poly.type
_entity_poly.pdbx_seq_one_letter_code
_entity_poly.pdbx_strand_id
1 'polypeptide(L)'
;IVESSYGHSHPGSAHLDKLVDEAGIGIKEKGGRAANYFVTDICDGEAQGHDGMNYSLVSRDIMAAMMEIHVKATPFDAGVFIASCDKSVPAHLMAIARLDMPAIFMPGGIMKAGPNLLTLEQIGTYSAQYERKEITEEQFMVYKRDACPDCGACSFMGTASTMQVMAEALGIALPGSALIPAHLPELKETARKAGEHALGLAREELKPSDIMTIQAFENAIMVHAAIALSLIHI
;
A
#
# COMPACT_ATOMS: atom_id res chain seq x y z
N ILE A 1 -12.71 10.65 6.82
CA ILE A 1 -12.50 10.21 5.44
C ILE A 1 -11.96 8.78 5.40
N VAL A 2 -12.35 7.98 4.41
CA VAL A 2 -11.63 6.76 4.01
C VAL A 2 -11.06 7.03 2.62
N GLU A 3 -9.74 7.15 2.53
CA GLU A 3 -9.03 7.45 1.29
C GLU A 3 -8.30 6.19 0.81
N SER A 4 -8.33 5.90 -0.48
CA SER A 4 -7.69 4.70 -1.03
C SER A 4 -7.15 4.91 -2.44
N SER A 5 -6.06 4.19 -2.76
CA SER A 5 -5.52 4.10 -4.11
C SER A 5 -6.21 3.04 -4.98
N TYR A 6 -7.46 2.71 -4.70
CA TYR A 6 -8.22 1.73 -5.45
C TYR A 6 -8.28 2.03 -6.95
N GLY A 7 -8.08 0.99 -7.78
CA GLY A 7 -8.21 1.07 -9.24
C GLY A 7 -8.15 -0.33 -9.86
N HIS A 8 -9.01 -0.61 -10.86
CA HIS A 8 -9.19 -1.96 -11.43
C HIS A 8 -8.00 -2.46 -12.26
N SER A 9 -7.25 -1.57 -12.89
CA SER A 9 -6.16 -1.97 -13.79
C SER A 9 -4.84 -2.27 -13.06
N HIS A 10 -4.78 -2.05 -11.75
CA HIS A 10 -3.60 -2.25 -10.95
C HIS A 10 -3.78 -3.44 -10.00
N PRO A 11 -3.09 -4.58 -10.18
CA PRO A 11 -3.25 -5.75 -9.31
C PRO A 11 -3.03 -5.45 -7.83
N GLY A 12 -2.10 -4.55 -7.51
CA GLY A 12 -1.84 -4.08 -6.15
C GLY A 12 -3.00 -3.35 -5.50
N SER A 13 -3.87 -2.73 -6.27
CA SER A 13 -4.93 -1.83 -5.79
C SER A 13 -6.36 -2.32 -6.08
N ALA A 14 -6.53 -3.34 -6.93
CA ALA A 14 -7.84 -3.77 -7.44
C ALA A 14 -8.82 -4.32 -6.39
N HIS A 15 -8.35 -4.66 -5.20
CA HIS A 15 -9.15 -5.21 -4.10
C HIS A 15 -9.41 -4.20 -2.97
N LEU A 16 -8.81 -3.01 -3.03
CA LEU A 16 -8.83 -2.05 -1.93
C LEU A 16 -10.23 -1.48 -1.64
N ASP A 17 -11.14 -1.53 -2.62
CA ASP A 17 -12.56 -1.21 -2.43
C ASP A 17 -13.18 -1.98 -1.27
N LYS A 18 -12.85 -3.27 -1.15
CA LYS A 18 -13.33 -4.14 -0.08
C LYS A 18 -12.79 -3.74 1.30
N LEU A 19 -11.56 -3.22 1.35
CA LEU A 19 -10.97 -2.71 2.59
C LEU A 19 -11.58 -1.36 2.96
N VAL A 20 -11.91 -0.53 1.97
CA VAL A 20 -12.65 0.72 2.18
C VAL A 20 -14.01 0.45 2.80
N ASP A 21 -14.74 -0.55 2.30
CA ASP A 21 -16.03 -0.95 2.85
C ASP A 21 -15.91 -1.43 4.29
N GLU A 22 -14.92 -2.27 4.60
CA GLU A 22 -14.70 -2.78 5.97
C GLU A 22 -14.28 -1.67 6.94
N ALA A 23 -13.40 -0.76 6.52
CA ALA A 23 -13.06 0.42 7.32
C ALA A 23 -14.30 1.29 7.60
N GLY A 24 -15.14 1.49 6.57
CA GLY A 24 -16.42 2.20 6.71
C GLY A 24 -17.37 1.55 7.71
N ILE A 25 -17.41 0.21 7.75
CA ILE A 25 -18.18 -0.55 8.74
C ILE A 25 -17.63 -0.28 10.15
N GLY A 26 -16.32 -0.40 10.35
CA GLY A 26 -15.68 -0.14 11.65
C GLY A 26 -15.94 1.28 12.17
N ILE A 27 -15.86 2.28 11.30
CA ILE A 27 -16.21 3.67 11.60
C ILE A 27 -17.66 3.77 12.08
N LYS A 28 -18.58 3.15 11.34
CA LYS A 28 -20.02 3.19 11.68
C LYS A 28 -20.33 2.48 12.99
N GLU A 29 -19.72 1.36 13.28
CA GLU A 29 -19.89 0.60 14.53
C GLU A 29 -19.48 1.42 15.76
N LYS A 30 -18.53 2.34 15.61
CA LYS A 30 -18.13 3.29 16.67
C LYS A 30 -18.92 4.61 16.67
N GLY A 31 -19.94 4.72 15.81
CA GLY A 31 -20.84 5.87 15.76
C GLY A 31 -20.36 7.01 14.87
N GLY A 32 -19.36 6.77 14.02
CA GLY A 32 -18.86 7.72 13.03
C GLY A 32 -19.60 7.65 11.69
N ARG A 33 -19.22 8.54 10.78
CA ARG A 33 -19.64 8.55 9.38
C ARG A 33 -18.41 8.47 8.47
N ALA A 34 -18.37 7.48 7.58
CA ALA A 34 -17.34 7.35 6.55
C ALA A 34 -17.75 8.12 5.30
N ALA A 35 -16.78 8.79 4.68
CA ALA A 35 -16.87 9.34 3.34
C ALA A 35 -15.70 8.81 2.52
N ASN A 36 -15.98 8.08 1.44
CA ASN A 36 -14.98 7.41 0.64
C ASN A 36 -14.49 8.33 -0.48
N TYR A 37 -13.17 8.49 -0.57
CA TYR A 37 -12.49 9.16 -1.67
C TYR A 37 -11.43 8.23 -2.27
N PHE A 38 -11.10 8.46 -3.52
CA PHE A 38 -10.15 7.62 -4.24
C PHE A 38 -9.16 8.49 -5.00
N VAL A 39 -7.89 8.15 -4.86
CA VAL A 39 -6.82 8.48 -5.79
C VAL A 39 -6.38 7.17 -6.43
N THR A 40 -5.83 7.22 -7.64
CA THR A 40 -5.40 5.98 -8.27
C THR A 40 -3.91 6.06 -8.60
N ASP A 41 -3.21 4.97 -8.38
CA ASP A 41 -1.80 4.82 -8.73
C ASP A 41 -1.64 4.11 -10.07
N ILE A 42 -0.40 4.03 -10.54
CA ILE A 42 -0.01 3.21 -11.67
C ILE A 42 0.75 1.98 -11.18
N CYS A 43 0.68 0.89 -11.92
CA CYS A 43 1.49 -0.29 -11.65
C CYS A 43 2.87 -0.15 -12.30
N ASP A 44 3.93 -0.04 -11.49
CA ASP A 44 5.30 0.02 -11.99
C ASP A 44 5.68 -1.26 -12.75
N GLY A 45 5.14 -2.41 -12.34
CA GLY A 45 5.36 -3.67 -13.05
C GLY A 45 4.77 -3.70 -14.46
N GLU A 46 3.63 -3.06 -14.68
CA GLU A 46 3.02 -2.90 -16.01
C GLU A 46 3.71 -1.82 -16.84
N ALA A 47 4.18 -0.76 -16.18
CA ALA A 47 4.86 0.37 -16.84
C ALA A 47 6.33 0.08 -17.17
N GLN A 48 6.92 -0.95 -16.57
CA GLN A 48 8.33 -1.28 -16.75
C GLN A 48 8.67 -1.65 -18.20
N GLY A 49 9.75 -1.04 -18.71
CA GLY A 49 10.24 -1.31 -20.05
C GLY A 49 9.63 -0.43 -21.15
N HIS A 50 8.79 0.55 -20.81
CA HIS A 50 8.27 1.55 -21.74
C HIS A 50 8.10 2.94 -21.08
N ASP A 51 7.73 3.95 -21.85
CA ASP A 51 7.63 5.35 -21.42
C ASP A 51 6.64 5.60 -20.29
N GLY A 52 5.73 4.66 -20.02
CA GLY A 52 4.80 4.72 -18.86
C GLY A 52 5.54 4.86 -17.53
N MET A 53 6.76 4.35 -17.42
CA MET A 53 7.57 4.44 -16.21
C MET A 53 7.94 5.88 -15.82
N ASN A 54 7.94 6.81 -16.79
CA ASN A 54 8.17 8.24 -16.52
C ASN A 54 7.10 8.88 -15.62
N TYR A 55 5.92 8.27 -15.50
CA TYR A 55 4.82 8.77 -14.70
C TYR A 55 4.80 8.20 -13.27
N SER A 56 5.65 7.23 -12.95
CA SER A 56 5.65 6.54 -11.66
C SER A 56 5.85 7.50 -10.47
N LEU A 57 6.95 8.25 -10.43
CA LEU A 57 7.21 9.20 -9.33
C LEU A 57 6.24 10.39 -9.35
N VAL A 58 5.83 10.83 -10.52
CA VAL A 58 4.85 11.93 -10.68
C VAL A 58 3.50 11.53 -10.07
N SER A 59 3.07 10.28 -10.25
CA SER A 59 1.82 9.78 -9.68
C SER A 59 1.81 9.88 -8.15
N ARG A 60 2.93 9.57 -7.48
CA ARG A 60 3.07 9.71 -6.02
C ARG A 60 2.78 11.13 -5.54
N ASP A 61 3.38 12.11 -6.19
CA ASP A 61 3.27 13.51 -5.77
C ASP A 61 1.86 14.07 -6.05
N ILE A 62 1.27 13.68 -7.17
CA ILE A 62 -0.11 14.06 -7.54
C ILE A 62 -1.12 13.41 -6.58
N MET A 63 -0.96 12.14 -6.25
CA MET A 63 -1.81 11.46 -5.26
C MET A 63 -1.77 12.17 -3.91
N ALA A 64 -0.58 12.49 -3.40
CA ALA A 64 -0.43 13.19 -2.14
C ALA A 64 -1.13 14.56 -2.16
N ALA A 65 -0.98 15.33 -3.25
CA ALA A 65 -1.64 16.61 -3.42
C ALA A 65 -3.17 16.47 -3.52
N MET A 66 -3.68 15.44 -4.23
CA MET A 66 -5.12 15.22 -4.36
C MET A 66 -5.75 14.87 -3.01
N MET A 67 -5.10 14.01 -2.20
CA MET A 67 -5.57 13.69 -0.85
C MET A 67 -5.61 14.94 0.05
N GLU A 68 -4.62 15.82 -0.05
CA GLU A 68 -4.65 17.10 0.65
C GLU A 68 -5.85 17.96 0.22
N ILE A 69 -6.17 17.99 -1.07
CA ILE A 69 -7.34 18.72 -1.60
C ILE A 69 -8.63 18.12 -1.03
N HIS A 70 -8.80 16.81 -1.06
CA HIS A 70 -9.99 16.13 -0.54
C HIS A 70 -10.25 16.49 0.93
N VAL A 71 -9.20 16.41 1.76
CA VAL A 71 -9.32 16.66 3.20
C VAL A 71 -9.51 18.15 3.50
N LYS A 72 -8.78 19.05 2.82
CA LYS A 72 -8.89 20.48 3.08
C LYS A 72 -10.18 21.11 2.53
N ALA A 73 -10.78 20.48 1.51
CA ALA A 73 -12.04 20.94 0.94
C ALA A 73 -13.27 20.50 1.77
N THR A 74 -13.11 19.50 2.65
CA THR A 74 -14.19 18.94 3.46
C THR A 74 -13.71 18.78 4.92
N PRO A 75 -14.49 19.24 5.91
CA PRO A 75 -14.10 19.14 7.32
C PRO A 75 -14.24 17.71 7.83
N PHE A 76 -13.14 16.95 7.80
CA PHE A 76 -13.05 15.62 8.39
C PHE A 76 -12.38 15.68 9.76
N ASP A 77 -12.83 14.82 10.69
CA ASP A 77 -12.27 14.72 12.05
C ASP A 77 -11.10 13.73 12.10
N ALA A 78 -11.11 12.73 11.22
CA ALA A 78 -10.06 11.71 11.12
C ALA A 78 -10.03 11.05 9.74
N GLY A 79 -8.94 10.30 9.46
CA GLY A 79 -8.75 9.58 8.21
C GLY A 79 -8.26 8.14 8.38
N VAL A 80 -8.78 7.25 7.52
CA VAL A 80 -8.19 5.95 7.22
C VAL A 80 -7.63 6.01 5.81
N PHE A 81 -6.33 5.76 5.65
CA PHE A 81 -5.62 5.87 4.38
C PHE A 81 -5.16 4.48 3.95
N ILE A 82 -5.65 3.98 2.82
CA ILE A 82 -5.51 2.58 2.39
C ILE A 82 -4.73 2.51 1.08
N ALA A 83 -3.56 1.88 1.10
CA ALA A 83 -2.73 1.67 -0.08
C ALA A 83 -1.84 0.44 0.07
N SER A 84 -1.38 -0.13 -1.04
CA SER A 84 -0.54 -1.33 -1.01
C SER A 84 0.75 -1.22 -1.82
N CYS A 85 0.84 -0.32 -2.78
CA CYS A 85 1.92 -0.32 -3.76
C CYS A 85 3.02 0.71 -3.48
N ASP A 86 4.12 0.57 -4.20
CA ASP A 86 5.39 1.28 -3.94
C ASP A 86 5.35 2.80 -4.11
N LYS A 87 4.41 3.35 -4.87
CA LYS A 87 4.20 4.80 -4.99
C LYS A 87 3.01 5.28 -4.15
N SER A 88 1.96 4.47 -4.06
CA SER A 88 0.76 4.86 -3.29
C SER A 88 1.01 4.86 -1.78
N VAL A 89 1.75 3.90 -1.23
CA VAL A 89 2.04 3.91 0.22
C VAL A 89 2.79 5.17 0.64
N PRO A 90 3.93 5.55 0.04
CA PRO A 90 4.60 6.80 0.41
C PRO A 90 3.74 8.04 0.12
N ALA A 91 2.92 8.06 -0.93
CA ALA A 91 1.99 9.15 -1.18
C ALA A 91 1.01 9.37 -0.02
N HIS A 92 0.43 8.28 0.49
CA HIS A 92 -0.49 8.32 1.63
C HIS A 92 0.22 8.76 2.91
N LEU A 93 1.43 8.26 3.18
CA LEU A 93 2.23 8.70 4.34
C LEU A 93 2.61 10.18 4.25
N MET A 94 2.96 10.66 3.05
CA MET A 94 3.23 12.09 2.82
C MET A 94 1.97 12.94 3.08
N ALA A 95 0.81 12.50 2.59
CA ALA A 95 -0.45 13.20 2.84
C ALA A 95 -0.83 13.20 4.33
N ILE A 96 -0.72 12.07 5.02
CA ILE A 96 -0.95 11.94 6.46
C ILE A 96 -0.08 12.94 7.23
N ALA A 97 1.23 12.99 6.93
CA ALA A 97 2.16 13.89 7.59
C ALA A 97 1.87 15.38 7.32
N ARG A 98 1.48 15.73 6.08
CA ARG A 98 1.18 17.12 5.70
C ARG A 98 -0.15 17.62 6.25
N LEU A 99 -1.12 16.73 6.36
CA LEU A 99 -2.46 17.05 6.87
C LEU A 99 -2.45 17.23 8.38
N ASP A 100 -1.62 16.49 9.07
CA ASP A 100 -1.52 16.45 10.54
C ASP A 100 -2.89 16.34 11.25
N MET A 101 -3.79 15.60 10.63
CA MET A 101 -5.11 15.25 11.14
C MET A 101 -5.05 13.84 11.73
N PRO A 102 -5.78 13.53 12.82
CA PRO A 102 -5.87 12.18 13.33
C PRO A 102 -6.08 11.17 12.22
N ALA A 103 -5.14 10.25 12.05
CA ALA A 103 -5.12 9.36 10.89
C ALA A 103 -4.46 8.03 11.20
N ILE A 104 -4.90 6.99 10.51
CA ILE A 104 -4.30 5.67 10.51
C ILE A 104 -4.05 5.22 9.07
N PHE A 105 -2.87 4.65 8.81
CA PHE A 105 -2.58 3.98 7.56
C PHE A 105 -3.00 2.51 7.64
N MET A 106 -3.67 2.02 6.61
CA MET A 106 -4.07 0.62 6.47
C MET A 106 -3.34 -0.01 5.28
N PRO A 107 -2.37 -0.90 5.51
CA PRO A 107 -1.71 -1.64 4.45
C PRO A 107 -2.70 -2.48 3.63
N GLY A 108 -2.59 -2.42 2.31
CA GLY A 108 -3.46 -3.17 1.41
C GLY A 108 -3.09 -4.65 1.25
N GLY A 109 -2.03 -5.10 1.94
CA GLY A 109 -1.63 -6.51 1.99
C GLY A 109 -0.73 -6.94 0.83
N ILE A 110 -0.24 -8.19 0.95
CA ILE A 110 0.75 -8.78 0.06
C ILE A 110 0.11 -9.82 -0.84
N MET A 111 0.45 -9.81 -2.12
CA MET A 111 0.00 -10.80 -3.10
C MET A 111 0.47 -12.21 -2.73
N LYS A 112 -0.36 -13.21 -2.96
CA LYS A 112 0.04 -14.61 -2.87
C LYS A 112 1.12 -14.91 -3.92
N ALA A 113 2.16 -15.65 -3.55
CA ALA A 113 3.12 -16.17 -4.52
C ALA A 113 2.47 -17.21 -5.45
N GLY A 114 2.94 -17.29 -6.67
CA GLY A 114 2.54 -18.31 -7.62
C GLY A 114 3.05 -19.73 -7.26
N PRO A 115 2.75 -20.72 -8.09
CA PRO A 115 3.25 -22.08 -7.89
C PRO A 115 4.77 -22.12 -7.72
N ASN A 116 5.26 -22.98 -6.83
CA ASN A 116 6.69 -23.12 -6.49
C ASN A 116 7.34 -21.80 -6.02
N LEU A 117 6.58 -20.94 -5.32
CA LEU A 117 7.01 -19.64 -4.84
C LEU A 117 7.45 -18.69 -5.98
N LEU A 118 6.84 -18.83 -7.15
CA LEU A 118 7.06 -17.94 -8.28
C LEU A 118 6.58 -16.53 -7.93
N THR A 119 7.45 -15.55 -8.17
CA THR A 119 7.16 -14.14 -7.93
C THR A 119 7.46 -13.30 -9.17
N LEU A 120 6.91 -12.10 -9.22
CA LEU A 120 7.07 -11.20 -10.36
C LEU A 120 8.55 -10.81 -10.60
N GLU A 121 9.36 -10.75 -9.55
CA GLU A 121 10.81 -10.49 -9.63
C GLU A 121 11.53 -11.50 -10.55
N GLN A 122 11.14 -12.77 -10.50
CA GLN A 122 11.78 -13.84 -11.28
C GLN A 122 11.52 -13.76 -12.77
N ILE A 123 10.51 -12.97 -13.21
CA ILE A 123 10.19 -12.82 -14.64
C ILE A 123 11.35 -12.24 -15.43
N GLY A 124 12.16 -11.35 -14.84
CA GLY A 124 13.38 -10.85 -15.48
C GLY A 124 14.35 -11.97 -15.85
N THR A 125 14.54 -12.95 -14.96
CA THR A 125 15.38 -14.12 -15.24
C THR A 125 14.80 -14.98 -16.36
N TYR A 126 13.47 -15.24 -16.33
CA TYR A 126 12.81 -16.04 -17.36
C TYR A 126 12.77 -15.32 -18.72
N SER A 127 12.68 -14.00 -18.74
CA SER A 127 12.81 -13.20 -19.96
C SER A 127 14.18 -13.39 -20.60
N ALA A 128 15.24 -13.29 -19.81
CA ALA A 128 16.60 -13.52 -20.30
C ALA A 128 16.83 -14.96 -20.78
N GLN A 129 16.25 -15.95 -20.11
CA GLN A 129 16.30 -17.36 -20.54
C GLN A 129 15.54 -17.56 -21.86
N TYR A 130 14.39 -16.92 -22.05
CA TYR A 130 13.63 -16.96 -23.29
C TYR A 130 14.42 -16.32 -24.44
N GLU A 131 15.02 -15.15 -24.24
CA GLU A 131 15.87 -14.49 -25.24
C GLU A 131 17.07 -15.36 -25.67
N ARG A 132 17.66 -16.08 -24.72
CA ARG A 132 18.75 -17.05 -24.97
C ARG A 132 18.26 -18.39 -25.54
N LYS A 133 16.94 -18.56 -25.74
CA LYS A 133 16.32 -19.82 -26.22
C LYS A 133 16.54 -21.03 -25.30
N GLU A 134 16.71 -20.79 -24.01
CA GLU A 134 16.84 -21.81 -22.97
C GLU A 134 15.49 -22.37 -22.55
N ILE A 135 14.41 -21.60 -22.72
CA ILE A 135 13.03 -21.98 -22.50
C ILE A 135 12.16 -21.67 -23.70
N THR A 136 11.05 -22.37 -23.86
CA THR A 136 10.09 -22.13 -24.94
C THR A 136 9.20 -20.92 -24.64
N GLU A 137 8.54 -20.38 -25.69
CA GLU A 137 7.54 -19.33 -25.53
C GLU A 137 6.39 -19.76 -24.63
N GLU A 138 5.92 -20.99 -24.75
CA GLU A 138 4.86 -21.55 -23.92
C GLU A 138 5.24 -21.55 -22.43
N GLN A 139 6.47 -21.98 -22.12
CA GLN A 139 6.99 -21.95 -20.75
C GLN A 139 7.08 -20.52 -20.23
N PHE A 140 7.58 -19.59 -21.04
CA PHE A 140 7.66 -18.18 -20.64
C PHE A 140 6.29 -17.56 -20.37
N MET A 141 5.28 -17.86 -21.20
CA MET A 141 3.91 -17.39 -21.00
C MET A 141 3.27 -17.96 -19.74
N VAL A 142 3.57 -19.21 -19.39
CA VAL A 142 3.14 -19.80 -18.10
C VAL A 142 3.75 -19.04 -16.92
N TYR A 143 5.05 -18.77 -16.95
CA TYR A 143 5.69 -17.99 -15.88
C TYR A 143 5.10 -16.59 -15.74
N LYS A 144 4.87 -15.89 -16.85
CA LYS A 144 4.24 -14.54 -16.86
C LYS A 144 2.87 -14.54 -16.23
N ARG A 145 2.02 -15.53 -16.56
CA ARG A 145 0.67 -15.67 -16.00
C ARG A 145 0.71 -15.97 -14.51
N ASP A 146 1.57 -16.90 -14.10
CA ASP A 146 1.55 -17.48 -12.77
C ASP A 146 2.36 -16.67 -11.75
N ALA A 147 3.17 -15.70 -12.20
CA ALA A 147 3.96 -14.81 -11.33
C ALA A 147 3.12 -13.71 -10.66
N CYS A 148 1.92 -13.42 -11.17
CA CYS A 148 1.00 -12.42 -10.63
C CYS A 148 -0.42 -13.04 -10.49
N PRO A 149 -0.60 -14.01 -9.56
CA PRO A 149 -1.79 -14.85 -9.53
C PRO A 149 -2.99 -14.23 -8.82
N ASP A 150 -2.81 -13.10 -8.10
CA ASP A 150 -3.83 -12.54 -7.21
C ASP A 150 -3.62 -11.03 -7.05
N CYS A 151 -4.40 -10.41 -6.16
CA CYS A 151 -4.29 -9.00 -5.78
C CYS A 151 -3.31 -8.78 -4.62
N GLY A 152 -2.92 -7.54 -4.39
CA GLY A 152 -2.00 -7.11 -3.34
C GLY A 152 -0.66 -6.63 -3.87
N ALA A 153 0.18 -6.09 -2.98
CA ALA A 153 1.57 -5.74 -3.29
C ALA A 153 2.33 -6.97 -3.80
N CYS A 154 3.35 -6.75 -4.64
CA CYS A 154 4.17 -7.84 -5.18
C CYS A 154 4.61 -8.82 -4.08
N SER A 155 4.57 -10.12 -4.38
CA SER A 155 4.80 -11.23 -3.44
C SER A 155 6.25 -11.43 -3.00
N PHE A 156 7.13 -10.48 -3.28
CA PHE A 156 8.51 -10.45 -2.81
C PHE A 156 8.76 -9.20 -1.94
N MET A 157 9.82 -9.19 -1.16
CA MET A 157 10.19 -8.05 -0.33
C MET A 157 10.80 -6.94 -1.20
N GLY A 158 9.95 -6.28 -1.99
CA GLY A 158 10.28 -5.10 -2.79
C GLY A 158 9.89 -3.80 -2.09
N THR A 159 9.89 -2.69 -2.82
CA THR A 159 9.58 -1.36 -2.28
C THR A 159 8.18 -1.28 -1.66
N ALA A 160 7.18 -1.92 -2.29
CA ALA A 160 5.80 -1.92 -1.82
C ALA A 160 5.69 -2.52 -0.40
N SER A 161 6.19 -3.75 -0.22
CA SER A 161 6.19 -4.44 1.08
C SER A 161 7.02 -3.68 2.12
N THR A 162 8.18 -3.16 1.72
CA THR A 162 9.02 -2.32 2.58
C THR A 162 8.28 -1.10 3.09
N MET A 163 7.59 -0.38 2.21
CA MET A 163 6.86 0.82 2.61
C MET A 163 5.69 0.51 3.53
N GLN A 164 5.02 -0.64 3.38
CA GLN A 164 4.01 -1.10 4.32
C GLN A 164 4.65 -1.40 5.70
N VAL A 165 5.82 -2.07 5.74
CA VAL A 165 6.57 -2.30 6.98
C VAL A 165 7.02 -0.98 7.61
N MET A 166 7.46 0.00 6.80
CA MET A 166 7.84 1.32 7.31
C MET A 166 6.66 2.06 7.94
N ALA A 167 5.47 1.97 7.38
CA ALA A 167 4.27 2.56 7.96
C ALA A 167 3.97 1.99 9.36
N GLU A 168 4.14 0.68 9.53
CA GLU A 168 3.99 0.02 10.83
C GLU A 168 5.12 0.41 11.80
N ALA A 169 6.37 0.42 11.33
CA ALA A 169 7.52 0.80 12.15
C ALA A 169 7.50 2.26 12.61
N LEU A 170 6.89 3.16 11.83
CA LEU A 170 6.62 4.55 12.21
C LEU A 170 5.48 4.68 13.23
N GLY A 171 4.73 3.62 13.49
CA GLY A 171 3.60 3.63 14.41
C GLY A 171 2.29 4.17 13.82
N ILE A 172 2.24 4.42 12.49
CA ILE A 172 1.05 4.98 11.84
C ILE A 172 0.08 3.90 11.30
N ALA A 173 0.45 2.63 11.40
CA ALA A 173 -0.38 1.48 11.05
C ALA A 173 -0.56 0.55 12.25
N LEU A 174 -1.58 -0.31 12.22
CA LEU A 174 -1.82 -1.27 13.30
C LEU A 174 -0.69 -2.30 13.38
N PRO A 175 -0.24 -2.68 14.59
CA PRO A 175 0.78 -3.70 14.77
C PRO A 175 0.39 -5.03 14.11
N GLY A 176 1.32 -5.63 13.35
CA GLY A 176 1.13 -6.88 12.63
C GLY A 176 0.36 -6.74 11.30
N SER A 177 0.05 -5.53 10.86
CA SER A 177 -0.74 -5.30 9.63
C SER A 177 0.08 -5.30 8.35
N ALA A 178 1.37 -5.00 8.41
CA ALA A 178 2.18 -4.67 7.23
C ALA A 178 2.30 -5.78 6.18
N LEU A 179 2.30 -7.04 6.60
CA LEU A 179 2.57 -8.18 5.71
C LEU A 179 1.42 -9.20 5.67
N ILE A 180 0.22 -8.81 6.03
CA ILE A 180 -0.95 -9.69 5.92
C ILE A 180 -1.19 -10.00 4.44
N PRO A 181 -1.30 -11.28 4.04
CA PRO A 181 -1.63 -11.63 2.66
C PRO A 181 -3.01 -11.11 2.25
N ALA A 182 -3.08 -10.48 1.05
CA ALA A 182 -4.28 -9.78 0.59
C ALA A 182 -5.52 -10.66 0.43
N HIS A 183 -5.33 -11.97 0.21
CA HIS A 183 -6.40 -12.95 0.05
C HIS A 183 -6.96 -13.49 1.38
N LEU A 184 -6.33 -13.19 2.52
CA LEU A 184 -6.76 -13.68 3.81
C LEU A 184 -7.86 -12.79 4.43
N PRO A 185 -8.83 -13.38 5.15
CA PRO A 185 -9.88 -12.63 5.82
C PRO A 185 -9.37 -11.68 6.89
N GLU A 186 -8.22 -11.96 7.50
CA GLU A 186 -7.55 -11.15 8.51
C GLU A 186 -7.27 -9.72 8.03
N LEU A 187 -7.02 -9.54 6.72
CA LEU A 187 -6.80 -8.21 6.16
C LEU A 187 -8.06 -7.34 6.25
N LYS A 188 -9.23 -7.93 5.98
CA LYS A 188 -10.53 -7.24 6.11
C LYS A 188 -10.86 -6.90 7.56
N GLU A 189 -10.61 -7.85 8.47
CA GLU A 189 -10.78 -7.61 9.90
C GLU A 189 -9.88 -6.47 10.40
N THR A 190 -8.65 -6.42 9.90
CA THR A 190 -7.69 -5.35 10.20
C THR A 190 -8.16 -4.01 9.65
N ALA A 191 -8.72 -3.97 8.45
CA ALA A 191 -9.31 -2.75 7.88
C ALA A 191 -10.50 -2.24 8.72
N ARG A 192 -11.36 -3.13 9.20
CA ARG A 192 -12.45 -2.78 10.12
C ARG A 192 -11.92 -2.19 11.43
N LYS A 193 -10.90 -2.82 12.04
CA LYS A 193 -10.21 -2.29 13.22
C LYS A 193 -9.58 -0.93 12.96
N ALA A 194 -8.96 -0.72 11.80
CA ALA A 194 -8.41 0.59 11.44
C ALA A 194 -9.50 1.68 11.42
N GLY A 195 -10.70 1.36 10.88
CA GLY A 195 -11.86 2.24 10.95
C GLY A 195 -12.30 2.57 12.38
N GLU A 196 -12.34 1.57 13.26
CA GLU A 196 -12.65 1.77 14.69
C GLU A 196 -11.61 2.66 15.37
N HIS A 197 -10.33 2.41 15.15
CA HIS A 197 -9.23 3.16 15.73
C HIS A 197 -9.18 4.62 15.27
N ALA A 198 -9.53 4.91 14.02
CA ALA A 198 -9.57 6.28 13.52
C ALA A 198 -10.48 7.19 14.37
N LEU A 199 -11.61 6.66 14.86
CA LEU A 199 -12.48 7.43 15.77
C LEU A 199 -11.87 7.58 17.18
N GLY A 200 -11.09 6.61 17.64
CA GLY A 200 -10.31 6.74 18.88
C GLY A 200 -9.31 7.88 18.77
N LEU A 201 -8.51 7.88 17.72
CA LEU A 201 -7.52 8.94 17.44
C LEU A 201 -8.18 10.32 17.38
N ALA A 202 -9.35 10.44 16.72
CA ALA A 202 -10.09 11.71 16.67
C ALA A 202 -10.54 12.19 18.06
N ARG A 203 -11.01 11.30 18.93
CA ARG A 203 -11.46 11.64 20.29
C ARG A 203 -10.32 12.02 21.21
N GLU A 204 -9.17 11.42 21.02
CA GLU A 204 -7.94 11.70 21.77
C GLU A 204 -7.14 12.87 21.17
N GLU A 205 -7.58 13.39 20.04
CA GLU A 205 -6.88 14.41 19.24
C GLU A 205 -5.43 14.04 18.91
N LEU A 206 -5.15 12.72 18.82
CA LEU A 206 -3.82 12.19 18.55
C LEU A 206 -3.49 12.34 17.06
N LYS A 207 -2.48 13.13 16.76
CA LYS A 207 -2.09 13.50 15.40
C LYS A 207 -0.86 12.74 14.92
N PRO A 208 -0.63 12.69 13.60
CA PRO A 208 0.59 12.14 13.04
C PRO A 208 1.87 12.75 13.61
N SER A 209 1.90 14.04 13.89
CA SER A 209 3.05 14.72 14.53
C SER A 209 3.38 14.20 15.93
N ASP A 210 2.40 13.67 16.66
CA ASP A 210 2.61 13.06 17.97
C ASP A 210 3.18 11.63 17.87
N ILE A 211 2.95 10.95 16.74
CA ILE A 211 3.35 9.56 16.49
C ILE A 211 4.67 9.51 15.72
N MET A 212 4.77 10.23 14.62
CA MET A 212 5.91 10.25 13.70
C MET A 212 7.04 11.14 14.23
N THR A 213 7.52 10.84 15.43
CA THR A 213 8.61 11.55 16.11
C THR A 213 9.97 11.16 15.52
N ILE A 214 11.03 11.89 15.90
CA ILE A 214 12.41 11.53 15.53
C ILE A 214 12.73 10.08 15.95
N GLN A 215 12.31 9.67 17.14
CA GLN A 215 12.50 8.30 17.64
C GLN A 215 11.75 7.27 16.76
N ALA A 216 10.55 7.60 16.28
CA ALA A 216 9.82 6.72 15.36
C ALA A 216 10.57 6.54 14.03
N PHE A 217 11.17 7.60 13.49
CA PHE A 217 12.01 7.53 12.30
C PHE A 217 13.30 6.74 12.56
N GLU A 218 13.95 6.91 13.69
CA GLU A 218 15.14 6.12 14.08
C GLU A 218 14.79 4.64 14.17
N ASN A 219 13.65 4.29 14.79
CA ASN A 219 13.15 2.91 14.84
C ASN A 219 12.86 2.36 13.44
N ALA A 220 12.21 3.14 12.59
CA ALA A 220 11.93 2.73 11.22
C ALA A 220 13.21 2.49 10.41
N ILE A 221 14.25 3.31 10.59
CA ILE A 221 15.57 3.11 9.96
C ILE A 221 16.20 1.79 10.44
N MET A 222 16.12 1.48 11.73
CA MET A 222 16.62 0.20 12.26
C MET A 222 15.88 -0.99 11.67
N VAL A 223 14.55 -0.92 11.58
CA VAL A 223 13.72 -1.97 10.96
C VAL A 223 14.08 -2.11 9.48
N HIS A 224 14.21 -0.99 8.75
CA HIS A 224 14.60 -0.99 7.35
C HIS A 224 15.96 -1.68 7.13
N ALA A 225 16.94 -1.38 7.98
CA ALA A 225 18.26 -2.03 7.92
C ALA A 225 18.17 -3.54 8.25
N ALA A 226 17.32 -3.92 9.20
CA ALA A 226 17.13 -5.32 9.59
C ALA A 226 16.49 -6.18 8.49
N ILE A 227 15.57 -5.64 7.70
CA ILE A 227 14.98 -6.35 6.57
C ILE A 227 15.88 -6.34 5.32
N ALA A 228 17.05 -5.74 5.42
CA ALA A 228 18.13 -5.72 4.42
C ALA A 228 17.67 -5.20 3.03
N LEU A 229 16.71 -4.27 2.99
CA LEU A 229 16.23 -3.70 1.76
C LEU A 229 16.84 -2.34 1.49
N SER A 230 17.20 -2.09 0.23
CA SER A 230 17.72 -0.80 -0.23
C SER A 230 16.70 -0.16 -1.19
N LEU A 231 16.25 1.04 -0.87
CA LEU A 231 15.44 1.87 -1.78
C LEU A 231 16.30 2.69 -2.74
N ILE A 232 17.62 2.75 -2.52
CA ILE A 232 18.53 3.60 -3.30
C ILE A 232 18.72 3.14 -4.75
N HIS A 233 18.44 1.86 -5.02
CA HIS A 233 18.62 1.27 -6.34
C HIS A 233 17.33 1.29 -7.19
N ILE A 234 16.28 1.90 -6.68
CA ILE A 234 14.99 2.06 -7.32
C ILE A 234 14.81 3.49 -7.79
#